data_46414bc67bcb2826c94c9f2f19a60cbd
#
_entry.id   46414bc67bcb2826c94c9f2f19a60cbd
#
_cell.length_a   1.000
_cell.length_b   1.000
_cell.length_c   1.000
_cell.angle_alpha   90.00
_cell.angle_beta   90.00
_cell.angle_gamma   90.00
#
_symmetry.space_group_name_H-M   'P 1'
#
loop_
_entity.id
_entity.type
_entity.pdbx_description
1 polymer ?
#
loop_
_entity_poly.entity_id
_entity_poly.type
_entity_poly.pdbx_seq_one_letter_code
_entity_poly.pdbx_strand_id
1 'polypeptide(L)'
;MNPTSLSLLDRLKVAQPSAPDWGRLQEIYLPLIRRWLGRVPGLGDETADLSQEVFLVVVRELPRFQRRREGSFRAWLRKVTVNKVRTHLKQRNRRAGGRQDLTDQFLDRLEAPNGDLAQEWDKEHDRYLLEKLLTIVQPDFDPTTWNAFRRFAFDGLPAAKVAEELDLTEGGVLQAKSRILKRLRQEAGDLLK
;
A
#
# COMPACT_ATOMS: atom_id res chain seq x y z
N MET A 1 -13.29 20.82 18.96
CA MET A 1 -13.48 19.99 17.76
C MET A 1 -12.12 19.72 17.16
N ASN A 2 -11.56 18.52 17.32
CA ASN A 2 -10.32 18.17 16.61
C ASN A 2 -10.66 18.08 15.11
N PRO A 3 -9.92 18.79 14.23
CA PRO A 3 -10.10 18.58 12.80
C PRO A 3 -9.84 17.12 12.52
N THR A 4 -10.81 16.44 11.91
CA THR A 4 -10.66 15.08 11.40
C THR A 4 -9.41 15.06 10.55
N SER A 5 -8.37 14.35 10.96
CA SER A 5 -7.12 14.32 10.20
C SER A 5 -7.44 13.75 8.83
N LEU A 6 -7.26 14.55 7.78
CA LEU A 6 -7.43 14.13 6.40
C LEU A 6 -6.51 12.93 6.14
N SER A 7 -6.98 11.95 5.38
CA SER A 7 -6.16 10.81 4.98
C SER A 7 -4.98 11.29 4.11
N LEU A 8 -3.93 10.47 4.00
CA LEU A 8 -2.80 10.79 3.11
C LEU A 8 -3.28 11.10 1.69
N LEU A 9 -4.21 10.30 1.15
CA LEU A 9 -4.76 10.53 -0.20
C LEU A 9 -5.54 11.85 -0.30
N ASP A 10 -6.30 12.21 0.72
CA ASP A 10 -7.04 13.48 0.70
C ASP A 10 -6.11 14.69 0.77
N ARG A 11 -5.04 14.60 1.57
CA ARG A 11 -4.00 15.64 1.61
C ARG A 11 -3.30 15.78 0.26
N LEU A 12 -2.98 14.66 -0.39
CA LEU A 12 -2.30 14.64 -1.69
C LEU A 12 -3.15 15.20 -2.83
N LYS A 13 -4.49 15.10 -2.76
CA LYS A 13 -5.37 15.69 -3.77
C LYS A 13 -5.30 17.21 -3.86
N VAL A 14 -4.95 17.86 -2.74
CA VAL A 14 -4.85 19.33 -2.65
C VAL A 14 -3.41 19.81 -2.48
N ALA A 15 -2.46 18.89 -2.34
CA ALA A 15 -1.06 19.20 -2.09
C ALA A 15 -0.35 19.67 -3.36
N GLN A 16 0.60 20.60 -3.18
CA GLN A 16 1.53 20.94 -4.24
C GLN A 16 2.53 19.78 -4.48
N PRO A 17 3.11 19.67 -5.68
CA PRO A 17 4.05 18.58 -6.02
C PRO A 17 5.27 18.46 -5.09
N SER A 18 5.66 19.53 -4.44
CA SER A 18 6.79 19.58 -3.48
C SER A 18 6.40 19.21 -2.04
N ALA A 19 5.13 18.90 -1.76
CA ALA A 19 4.71 18.59 -0.41
C ALA A 19 5.34 17.28 0.10
N PRO A 20 5.73 17.20 1.40
CA PRO A 20 6.35 16.01 2.00
C PRO A 20 5.51 14.73 1.87
N ASP A 21 4.18 14.86 1.78
CA ASP A 21 3.25 13.74 1.61
C ASP A 21 3.49 12.95 0.31
N TRP A 22 4.02 13.58 -0.74
CA TRP A 22 4.40 12.89 -1.99
C TRP A 22 5.61 11.98 -1.78
N GLY A 23 6.63 12.44 -1.02
CA GLY A 23 7.76 11.61 -0.61
C GLY A 23 7.29 10.39 0.17
N ARG A 24 6.35 10.57 1.11
CA ARG A 24 5.76 9.49 1.89
C ARG A 24 4.99 8.49 1.01
N LEU A 25 4.21 8.96 0.05
CA LEU A 25 3.53 8.09 -0.91
C LEU A 25 4.55 7.28 -1.72
N GLN A 26 5.63 7.92 -2.16
CA GLN A 26 6.71 7.27 -2.90
C GLN A 26 7.39 6.17 -2.07
N GLU A 27 7.75 6.44 -0.83
CA GLU A 27 8.37 5.47 0.08
C GLU A 27 7.48 4.24 0.32
N ILE A 28 6.16 4.44 0.35
CA ILE A 28 5.19 3.36 0.51
C ILE A 28 5.02 2.58 -0.80
N TYR A 29 4.75 3.25 -1.90
CA TYR A 29 4.22 2.58 -3.09
C TYR A 29 5.26 2.20 -4.14
N LEU A 30 6.38 2.92 -4.25
CA LEU A 30 7.39 2.62 -5.25
C LEU A 30 7.99 1.21 -5.07
N PRO A 31 8.35 0.75 -3.85
CA PRO A 31 8.83 -0.62 -3.66
C PRO A 31 7.77 -1.68 -3.98
N LEU A 32 6.50 -1.42 -3.69
CA LEU A 32 5.39 -2.32 -4.02
C LEU A 32 5.22 -2.46 -5.54
N ILE A 33 5.18 -1.33 -6.26
CA ILE A 33 5.10 -1.29 -7.72
C ILE A 33 6.27 -2.06 -8.32
N ARG A 34 7.51 -1.78 -7.86
CA ARG A 34 8.72 -2.45 -8.34
C ARG A 34 8.67 -3.96 -8.14
N ARG A 35 8.20 -4.44 -6.98
CA ARG A 35 8.04 -5.87 -6.70
C ARG A 35 7.10 -6.54 -7.71
N TRP A 36 5.97 -5.91 -8.02
CA TRP A 36 5.01 -6.45 -8.96
C TRP A 36 5.50 -6.40 -10.40
N LEU A 37 6.17 -5.33 -10.80
CA LEU A 37 6.80 -5.24 -12.12
C LEU A 37 7.88 -6.30 -12.31
N GLY A 38 8.62 -6.65 -11.26
CA GLY A 38 9.60 -7.73 -11.30
C GLY A 38 9.03 -9.12 -11.58
N ARG A 39 7.70 -9.30 -11.43
CA ARG A 39 6.99 -10.55 -11.79
C ARG A 39 6.49 -10.57 -13.23
N VAL A 40 6.47 -9.43 -13.90
CA VAL A 40 6.00 -9.34 -15.28
C VAL A 40 7.03 -9.99 -16.20
N PRO A 41 6.67 -11.05 -16.94
CA PRO A 41 7.60 -11.72 -17.83
C PRO A 41 8.19 -10.74 -18.86
N GLY A 42 9.49 -10.81 -19.06
CA GLY A 42 10.19 -10.06 -20.10
C GLY A 42 10.50 -8.59 -19.80
N LEU A 43 10.23 -8.08 -18.58
CA LEU A 43 10.65 -6.71 -18.21
C LEU A 43 12.10 -6.62 -17.76
N GLY A 44 12.63 -7.63 -17.04
CA GLY A 44 14.04 -7.68 -16.63
C GLY A 44 14.54 -6.37 -15.98
N ASP A 45 15.62 -5.83 -16.53
CA ASP A 45 16.28 -4.63 -16.01
C ASP A 45 15.47 -3.35 -16.18
N GLU A 46 14.45 -3.35 -17.05
CA GLU A 46 13.56 -2.19 -17.27
C GLU A 46 12.61 -1.94 -16.08
N THR A 47 12.53 -2.89 -15.15
CA THR A 47 11.62 -2.83 -13.97
C THR A 47 11.84 -1.57 -13.13
N ALA A 48 13.08 -1.14 -12.92
CA ALA A 48 13.39 0.01 -12.08
C ALA A 48 12.86 1.30 -12.72
N ASP A 49 13.17 1.55 -13.97
CA ASP A 49 12.76 2.75 -14.70
C ASP A 49 11.23 2.78 -14.89
N LEU A 50 10.66 1.63 -15.26
CA LEU A 50 9.22 1.53 -15.44
C LEU A 50 8.44 1.75 -14.13
N SER A 51 9.00 1.34 -12.98
CA SER A 51 8.39 1.62 -11.69
C SER A 51 8.32 3.11 -11.36
N GLN A 52 9.37 3.87 -11.72
CA GLN A 52 9.37 5.33 -11.61
C GLN A 52 8.32 5.95 -12.54
N GLU A 53 8.25 5.49 -13.78
CA GLU A 53 7.26 5.98 -14.73
C GLU A 53 5.81 5.69 -14.29
N VAL A 54 5.54 4.52 -13.71
CA VAL A 54 4.25 4.21 -13.09
C VAL A 54 3.96 5.18 -11.96
N PHE A 55 4.94 5.43 -11.08
CA PHE A 55 4.76 6.35 -9.95
C PHE A 55 4.49 7.79 -10.43
N LEU A 56 5.16 8.26 -11.47
CA LEU A 56 4.88 9.57 -12.08
C LEU A 56 3.43 9.67 -12.61
N VAL A 57 2.90 8.59 -13.19
CA VAL A 57 1.48 8.54 -13.57
C VAL A 57 0.59 8.63 -12.33
N VAL A 58 0.92 7.92 -11.25
CA VAL A 58 0.19 8.00 -9.98
C VAL A 58 0.15 9.46 -9.47
N VAL A 59 1.29 10.13 -9.40
CA VAL A 59 1.38 11.54 -8.96
C VAL A 59 0.49 12.45 -9.80
N ARG A 60 0.51 12.28 -11.11
CA ARG A 60 -0.26 13.12 -12.04
C ARG A 60 -1.76 12.88 -11.96
N GLU A 61 -2.18 11.62 -11.82
CA GLU A 61 -3.59 11.23 -11.91
C GLU A 61 -4.30 11.20 -10.53
N LEU A 62 -3.54 11.09 -9.43
CA LEU A 62 -4.11 11.01 -8.08
C LEU A 62 -5.00 12.20 -7.70
N PRO A 63 -4.70 13.46 -8.07
CA PRO A 63 -5.59 14.60 -7.79
C PRO A 63 -7.00 14.43 -8.38
N ARG A 64 -7.13 13.67 -9.46
CA ARG A 64 -8.41 13.39 -10.15
C ARG A 64 -9.05 12.08 -9.68
N PHE A 65 -8.34 11.30 -8.85
CA PHE A 65 -8.85 10.03 -8.35
C PHE A 65 -10.07 10.23 -7.45
N GLN A 66 -11.18 9.58 -7.79
CA GLN A 66 -12.39 9.57 -7.00
C GLN A 66 -12.61 8.17 -6.41
N ARG A 67 -12.68 8.12 -5.09
CA ARG A 67 -13.02 6.89 -4.40
C ARG A 67 -14.50 6.59 -4.59
N ARG A 68 -14.79 5.41 -5.16
CA ARG A 68 -16.17 4.94 -5.39
C ARG A 68 -16.61 3.90 -4.38
N ARG A 69 -15.69 3.06 -3.91
CA ARG A 69 -15.94 1.94 -2.98
C ARG A 69 -14.66 1.56 -2.24
N GLU A 70 -14.79 0.68 -1.27
CA GLU A 70 -13.64 0.05 -0.61
C GLU A 70 -12.73 -0.64 -1.63
N GLY A 71 -11.42 -0.57 -1.43
CA GLY A 71 -10.42 -1.11 -2.36
C GLY A 71 -10.27 -0.35 -3.67
N SER A 72 -10.97 0.78 -3.86
CA SER A 72 -10.89 1.54 -5.13
C SER A 72 -9.49 2.01 -5.46
N PHE A 73 -8.69 2.39 -4.45
CA PHE A 73 -7.33 2.89 -4.70
C PHE A 73 -6.40 1.77 -5.18
N ARG A 74 -6.38 0.62 -4.52
CA ARG A 74 -5.54 -0.51 -4.92
C ARG A 74 -5.90 -1.04 -6.31
N ALA A 75 -7.20 -1.12 -6.62
CA ALA A 75 -7.67 -1.51 -7.94
C ALA A 75 -7.29 -0.48 -9.02
N TRP A 76 -7.38 0.81 -8.71
CA TRP A 76 -6.93 1.88 -9.57
C TRP A 76 -5.41 1.84 -9.80
N LEU A 77 -4.62 1.67 -8.75
CA LEU A 77 -3.15 1.55 -8.84
C LEU A 77 -2.76 0.36 -9.72
N ARG A 78 -3.42 -0.79 -9.55
CA ARG A 78 -3.22 -1.97 -10.39
C ARG A 78 -3.48 -1.64 -11.86
N LYS A 79 -4.61 -0.97 -12.16
CA LYS A 79 -4.96 -0.57 -13.53
C LYS A 79 -3.94 0.41 -14.12
N VAL A 80 -3.48 1.40 -13.36
CA VAL A 80 -2.42 2.33 -13.78
C VAL A 80 -1.14 1.56 -14.13
N THR A 81 -0.74 0.60 -13.28
CA THR A 81 0.44 -0.24 -13.50
C THR A 81 0.30 -1.06 -14.78
N VAL A 82 -0.80 -1.80 -14.96
CA VAL A 82 -1.05 -2.60 -16.16
C VAL A 82 -1.03 -1.75 -17.43
N ASN A 83 -1.73 -0.63 -17.43
CA ASN A 83 -1.80 0.25 -18.59
C ASN A 83 -0.42 0.81 -18.98
N LYS A 84 0.40 1.17 -17.98
CA LYS A 84 1.74 1.68 -18.22
C LYS A 84 2.65 0.61 -18.80
N VAL A 85 2.60 -0.61 -18.26
CA VAL A 85 3.34 -1.76 -18.80
C VAL A 85 2.94 -2.03 -20.25
N ARG A 86 1.65 -2.11 -20.56
CA ARG A 86 1.16 -2.32 -21.93
C ARG A 86 1.67 -1.25 -22.90
N THR A 87 1.65 0.02 -22.46
CA THR A 87 2.15 1.12 -23.29
C THR A 87 3.64 1.00 -23.56
N HIS A 88 4.42 0.68 -22.52
CA HIS A 88 5.86 0.47 -22.62
C HIS A 88 6.19 -0.68 -23.57
N LEU A 89 5.52 -1.82 -23.42
CA LEU A 89 5.71 -2.98 -24.29
C LEU A 89 5.34 -2.71 -25.75
N LYS A 90 4.25 -1.99 -26.00
CA LYS A 90 3.88 -1.58 -27.36
C LYS A 90 4.96 -0.71 -28.02
N GLN A 91 5.57 0.20 -27.26
CA GLN A 91 6.67 1.04 -27.76
C GLN A 91 7.93 0.22 -28.03
N ARG A 92 8.29 -0.71 -27.14
CA ARG A 92 9.42 -1.62 -27.30
C ARG A 92 9.25 -2.50 -28.54
N ASN A 93 8.08 -3.09 -28.75
CA ASN A 93 7.80 -4.00 -29.87
C ASN A 93 7.79 -3.33 -31.23
N ARG A 94 7.36 -2.07 -31.31
CA ARG A 94 7.50 -1.28 -32.54
C ARG A 94 8.97 -1.15 -32.99
N ARG A 95 9.92 -1.27 -32.04
CA ARG A 95 11.36 -1.17 -32.28
C ARG A 95 12.03 -2.53 -32.53
N ALA A 96 11.52 -3.63 -31.93
CA ALA A 96 12.25 -4.91 -31.85
C ALA A 96 11.52 -6.13 -32.46
N GLY A 97 10.25 -6.02 -32.88
CA GLY A 97 9.52 -7.11 -33.58
C GLY A 97 9.28 -8.40 -32.76
N GLY A 98 9.20 -8.31 -31.42
CA GLY A 98 9.16 -9.48 -30.54
C GLY A 98 7.75 -9.99 -30.20
N ARG A 99 7.64 -11.28 -29.90
CA ARG A 99 6.43 -11.98 -29.41
C ARG A 99 6.25 -11.75 -27.92
N GLN A 100 4.98 -11.49 -27.45
CA GLN A 100 4.69 -11.09 -26.09
C GLN A 100 3.57 -11.90 -25.40
N ASP A 101 3.25 -13.08 -25.93
CA ASP A 101 2.10 -13.85 -25.50
C ASP A 101 2.03 -14.08 -23.96
N LEU A 102 3.16 -14.41 -23.32
CA LEU A 102 3.21 -14.65 -21.87
C LEU A 102 3.03 -13.38 -21.04
N THR A 103 3.56 -12.27 -21.53
CA THR A 103 3.42 -10.98 -20.84
C THR A 103 1.99 -10.47 -20.92
N ASP A 104 1.36 -10.57 -22.09
CA ASP A 104 -0.02 -10.17 -22.29
C ASP A 104 -0.97 -11.03 -21.43
N GLN A 105 -0.78 -12.36 -21.40
CA GLN A 105 -1.53 -13.25 -20.52
C GLN A 105 -1.37 -12.90 -19.03
N PHE A 106 -0.17 -12.58 -18.58
CA PHE A 106 0.05 -12.14 -17.20
C PHE A 106 -0.70 -10.85 -16.88
N LEU A 107 -0.63 -9.86 -17.77
CA LEU A 107 -1.31 -8.58 -17.61
C LEU A 107 -2.83 -8.70 -17.64
N ASP A 108 -3.37 -9.56 -18.51
CA ASP A 108 -4.80 -9.84 -18.58
C ASP A 108 -5.32 -10.51 -17.30
N ARG A 109 -4.58 -11.49 -16.75
CA ARG A 109 -4.90 -12.12 -15.46
C ARG A 109 -4.81 -11.12 -14.30
N LEU A 110 -3.83 -10.21 -14.32
CA LEU A 110 -3.68 -9.18 -13.30
C LEU A 110 -4.81 -8.13 -13.38
N GLU A 111 -5.29 -7.82 -14.59
CA GLU A 111 -6.38 -6.84 -14.77
C GLU A 111 -7.77 -7.45 -14.52
N ALA A 112 -7.93 -8.76 -14.70
CA ALA A 112 -9.21 -9.45 -14.58
C ALA A 112 -9.84 -9.18 -13.19
N PRO A 113 -11.06 -8.61 -13.13
CA PRO A 113 -11.75 -8.42 -11.86
C PRO A 113 -11.94 -9.76 -11.16
N ASN A 114 -11.54 -9.88 -9.90
CA ASN A 114 -11.62 -11.09 -9.09
C ASN A 114 -10.78 -12.29 -9.61
N GLY A 115 -9.89 -12.08 -10.58
CA GLY A 115 -8.91 -13.06 -10.99
C GLY A 115 -7.91 -13.41 -9.87
N ASP A 116 -7.27 -14.57 -10.01
CA ASP A 116 -6.26 -15.05 -9.04
C ASP A 116 -5.14 -14.05 -8.78
N LEU A 117 -4.50 -13.53 -9.83
CA LEU A 117 -3.44 -12.51 -9.71
C LEU A 117 -3.96 -11.18 -9.16
N ALA A 118 -5.19 -10.80 -9.48
CA ALA A 118 -5.78 -9.59 -8.93
C ALA A 118 -6.04 -9.72 -7.42
N GLN A 119 -6.50 -10.89 -6.98
CA GLN A 119 -6.69 -11.18 -5.55
C GLN A 119 -5.35 -11.25 -4.80
N GLU A 120 -4.31 -11.84 -5.43
CA GLU A 120 -2.97 -11.89 -4.87
C GLU A 120 -2.39 -10.46 -4.72
N TRP A 121 -2.53 -9.61 -5.75
CA TRP A 121 -2.20 -8.20 -5.67
C TRP A 121 -2.87 -7.51 -4.49
N ASP A 122 -4.19 -7.70 -4.34
CA ASP A 122 -4.96 -7.04 -3.29
C ASP A 122 -4.51 -7.49 -1.89
N LYS A 123 -4.25 -8.79 -1.69
CA LYS A 123 -3.74 -9.35 -0.42
C LYS A 123 -2.32 -8.85 -0.10
N GLU A 124 -1.44 -8.82 -1.10
CA GLU A 124 -0.08 -8.32 -0.89
C GLU A 124 -0.05 -6.82 -0.63
N HIS A 125 -0.88 -6.05 -1.36
CA HIS A 125 -1.02 -4.63 -1.12
C HIS A 125 -1.41 -4.36 0.33
N ASP A 126 -2.47 -5.01 0.82
CA ASP A 126 -2.99 -4.77 2.16
C ASP A 126 -1.99 -5.18 3.24
N ARG A 127 -1.33 -6.34 3.08
CA ARG A 127 -0.28 -6.79 4.00
C ARG A 127 0.91 -5.84 4.03
N TYR A 128 1.44 -5.50 2.85
CA TYR A 128 2.58 -4.60 2.73
C TYR A 128 2.28 -3.22 3.31
N LEU A 129 1.09 -2.69 3.01
CA LEU A 129 0.67 -1.40 3.52
C LEU A 129 0.53 -1.42 5.05
N LEU A 130 -0.06 -2.47 5.62
CA LEU A 130 -0.15 -2.63 7.07
C LEU A 130 1.25 -2.64 7.72
N GLU A 131 2.20 -3.40 7.18
CA GLU A 131 3.59 -3.45 7.67
C GLU A 131 4.24 -2.05 7.65
N LYS A 132 4.05 -1.30 6.57
CA LYS A 132 4.58 0.07 6.45
C LYS A 132 3.91 1.03 7.44
N LEU A 133 2.60 0.96 7.60
CA LEU A 133 1.88 1.80 8.54
C LEU A 133 2.27 1.50 9.99
N LEU A 134 2.48 0.24 10.34
CA LEU A 134 3.00 -0.15 11.66
C LEU A 134 4.36 0.50 11.93
N THR A 135 5.28 0.46 10.97
CA THR A 135 6.60 1.10 11.08
C THR A 135 6.48 2.62 11.26
N ILE A 136 5.56 3.26 10.54
CA ILE A 136 5.33 4.71 10.62
C ILE A 136 4.73 5.12 11.97
N VAL A 137 3.83 4.32 12.51
CA VAL A 137 3.07 4.64 13.73
C VAL A 137 3.81 4.24 15.00
N GLN A 138 4.70 3.26 14.93
CA GLN A 138 5.45 2.75 16.09
C GLN A 138 6.13 3.84 16.93
N PRO A 139 6.83 4.84 16.35
CA PRO A 139 7.51 5.89 17.11
C PRO A 139 6.57 6.80 17.93
N ASP A 140 5.26 6.78 17.62
CA ASP A 140 4.26 7.60 18.34
C ASP A 140 3.90 7.00 19.71
N PHE A 141 4.41 5.80 20.04
CA PHE A 141 4.07 5.08 21.26
C PHE A 141 5.31 4.65 22.04
N ASP A 142 5.17 4.65 23.36
CA ASP A 142 6.19 4.09 24.23
C ASP A 142 6.38 2.57 24.00
N PRO A 143 7.57 2.01 24.32
CA PRO A 143 7.88 0.61 24.08
C PRO A 143 6.93 -0.38 24.78
N THR A 144 6.44 -0.05 25.97
CA THR A 144 5.54 -0.93 26.74
C THR A 144 4.17 -1.00 26.07
N THR A 145 3.60 0.15 25.70
CA THR A 145 2.34 0.22 24.95
C THR A 145 2.45 -0.54 23.60
N TRP A 146 3.57 -0.36 22.90
CA TRP A 146 3.79 -1.06 21.62
C TRP A 146 3.93 -2.56 21.79
N ASN A 147 4.68 -3.03 22.78
CA ASN A 147 4.86 -4.45 23.09
C ASN A 147 3.55 -5.12 23.51
N ALA A 148 2.74 -4.44 24.36
CA ALA A 148 1.43 -4.93 24.75
C ALA A 148 0.53 -5.15 23.51
N PHE A 149 0.50 -4.19 22.61
CA PHE A 149 -0.25 -4.32 21.36
C PHE A 149 0.24 -5.49 20.50
N ARG A 150 1.57 -5.60 20.27
CA ARG A 150 2.15 -6.67 19.45
C ARG A 150 1.79 -8.04 20.00
N ARG A 151 2.04 -8.27 21.29
CA ARG A 151 1.78 -9.57 21.93
C ARG A 151 0.31 -9.95 21.87
N PHE A 152 -0.57 -8.98 22.10
CA PHE A 152 -2.00 -9.21 22.05
C PHE A 152 -2.54 -9.40 20.63
N ALA A 153 -2.13 -8.54 19.68
CA ALA A 153 -2.74 -8.48 18.35
C ALA A 153 -2.08 -9.41 17.32
N PHE A 154 -0.77 -9.67 17.43
CA PHE A 154 -0.03 -10.50 16.47
C PHE A 154 0.39 -11.87 17.04
N ASP A 155 0.81 -11.92 18.31
CA ASP A 155 1.19 -13.19 18.91
C ASP A 155 -0.03 -13.95 19.44
N GLY A 156 -1.22 -13.31 19.46
CA GLY A 156 -2.48 -13.94 19.86
C GLY A 156 -2.60 -14.27 21.35
N LEU A 157 -1.75 -13.66 22.20
CA LEU A 157 -1.77 -13.93 23.62
C LEU A 157 -3.02 -13.29 24.29
N PRO A 158 -3.62 -13.97 25.28
CA PRO A 158 -4.71 -13.37 26.07
C PRO A 158 -4.29 -12.10 26.79
N ALA A 159 -5.18 -11.13 26.90
CA ALA A 159 -4.90 -9.86 27.57
C ALA A 159 -4.38 -10.02 29.00
N ALA A 160 -4.92 -10.98 29.76
CA ALA A 160 -4.46 -11.32 31.11
C ALA A 160 -2.98 -11.72 31.13
N LYS A 161 -2.55 -12.59 30.21
CA LYS A 161 -1.17 -13.04 30.12
C LYS A 161 -0.21 -11.91 29.74
N VAL A 162 -0.60 -11.08 28.77
CA VAL A 162 0.19 -9.90 28.39
C VAL A 162 0.29 -8.89 29.52
N ALA A 163 -0.78 -8.71 30.28
CA ALA A 163 -0.82 -7.83 31.45
C ALA A 163 0.16 -8.30 32.53
N GLU A 164 0.14 -9.58 32.85
CA GLU A 164 1.08 -10.20 33.83
C GLU A 164 2.55 -10.03 33.38
N GLU A 165 2.89 -10.34 32.12
CA GLU A 165 4.24 -10.27 31.59
C GLU A 165 4.83 -8.87 31.49
N LEU A 166 3.98 -7.85 31.33
CA LEU A 166 4.41 -6.45 31.13
C LEU A 166 4.10 -5.52 32.34
N ASP A 167 3.65 -6.11 33.45
CA ASP A 167 3.21 -5.36 34.66
C ASP A 167 2.15 -4.29 34.33
N LEU A 168 1.13 -4.70 33.59
CA LEU A 168 0.01 -3.88 33.17
C LEU A 168 -1.30 -4.43 33.71
N THR A 169 -2.38 -3.68 33.57
CA THR A 169 -3.74 -4.21 33.73
C THR A 169 -4.26 -4.75 32.40
N GLU A 170 -5.19 -5.70 32.42
CA GLU A 170 -5.87 -6.16 31.19
C GLU A 170 -6.51 -4.99 30.43
N GLY A 171 -7.14 -4.06 31.17
CA GLY A 171 -7.66 -2.82 30.61
C GLY A 171 -6.61 -1.98 29.90
N GLY A 172 -5.39 -1.93 30.45
CA GLY A 172 -4.23 -1.26 29.84
C GLY A 172 -3.83 -1.88 28.50
N VAL A 173 -3.80 -3.21 28.42
CA VAL A 173 -3.51 -3.94 27.17
C VAL A 173 -4.57 -3.62 26.09
N LEU A 174 -5.87 -3.66 26.47
CA LEU A 174 -6.97 -3.33 25.54
C LEU A 174 -6.95 -1.86 25.11
N GLN A 175 -6.56 -0.95 26.01
CA GLN A 175 -6.38 0.48 25.68
C GLN A 175 -5.20 0.68 24.72
N ALA A 176 -4.08 -0.01 24.92
CA ALA A 176 -2.93 0.02 24.01
C ALA A 176 -3.37 -0.38 22.58
N LYS A 177 -4.08 -1.51 22.43
CA LYS A 177 -4.66 -1.93 21.15
C LYS A 177 -5.55 -0.84 20.55
N SER A 178 -6.48 -0.30 21.34
CA SER A 178 -7.44 0.71 20.85
C SER A 178 -6.75 1.98 20.35
N ARG A 179 -5.77 2.49 21.11
CA ARG A 179 -5.00 3.70 20.75
C ARG A 179 -4.18 3.49 19.47
N ILE A 180 -3.48 2.34 19.35
CA ILE A 180 -2.66 2.05 18.19
C ILE A 180 -3.55 1.82 16.95
N LEU A 181 -4.64 1.07 17.05
CA LEU A 181 -5.58 0.89 15.94
C LEU A 181 -6.23 2.21 15.51
N LYS A 182 -6.53 3.10 16.44
CA LYS A 182 -7.04 4.44 16.13
C LYS A 182 -6.00 5.24 15.34
N ARG A 183 -4.75 5.22 15.77
CA ARG A 183 -3.65 5.93 15.08
C ARG A 183 -3.36 5.35 13.70
N LEU A 184 -3.36 4.01 13.57
CA LEU A 184 -3.25 3.32 12.28
C LEU A 184 -4.37 3.73 11.32
N ARG A 185 -5.63 3.77 11.79
CA ARG A 185 -6.76 4.22 10.95
C ARG A 185 -6.64 5.67 10.52
N GLN A 186 -6.11 6.54 11.38
CA GLN A 186 -5.85 7.93 11.03
C GLN A 186 -4.78 8.05 9.95
N GLU A 187 -3.70 7.28 10.06
CA GLU A 187 -2.62 7.28 9.09
C GLU A 187 -3.01 6.61 7.77
N ALA A 188 -3.63 5.44 7.86
CA ALA A 188 -4.09 4.69 6.69
C ALA A 188 -5.14 5.46 5.89
N GLY A 189 -6.06 6.14 6.59
CA GLY A 189 -7.18 6.81 5.93
C GLY A 189 -7.86 5.89 4.92
N ASP A 190 -7.78 6.27 3.66
CA ASP A 190 -8.40 5.54 2.54
C ASP A 190 -7.50 4.47 1.90
N LEU A 191 -6.26 4.30 2.37
CA LEU A 191 -5.31 3.35 1.77
C LEU A 191 -5.66 1.89 2.08
N LEU A 192 -6.23 1.62 3.27
CA LEU A 192 -6.63 0.27 3.74
C LEU A 192 -8.12 -0.05 3.55
N LYS A 193 -8.85 0.84 2.94
CA LYS A 193 -10.29 0.66 2.77
C LYS A 193 -10.64 0.39 1.32
#